data_67ac89a703ff1365683aabd6b799451e
#
_entry.id   67ac89a703ff1365683aabd6b799451e
#
_cell.length_a   1.000
_cell.length_b   1.000
_cell.length_c   1.000
_cell.angle_alpha   90.00
_cell.angle_beta   90.00
_cell.angle_gamma   90.00
#
_symmetry.space_group_name_H-M   'P 1'
#
loop_
_entity.id
_entity.type
_entity.pdbx_description
1 polymer ?
#
loop_
_entity_poly.entity_id
_entity_poly.type
_entity_poly.pdbx_seq_one_letter_code
_entity_poly.pdbx_strand_id
1 'polypeptide(L)'
;MLAGRVSRRLDDWNARVDLAERLNIRVVTDLKVGASFPTDHPLHVAPPGIYTGPAALEAIRDADAILSLDWVDLAGTLNAASGSVTTEAKVIHCSLDHVLHNAWSMDYQALAAIDLNCPVDPDVAVGDLLKALGREGGRRAPARPVRPAARASSKNAALSIEDLAAELLDAVGKRDVSLTHLPLGWNGASWHFRHPLDYIGFNGGGGVGAGPGISVGAALALRGGGRLPVGVLGDGDFLMGVTALWTAVHYRIPLLILVANNRSFYNDEIHQERMARMRKRPVENRWIGQRMTDPEIDLAGLARAQGCLAFGPIANGPELGRALREAIAAVDRGGVAVVDVRVEPGYTPAMASSLPPKTRHAAK
;
A
#
# COMPACT_ATOMS: atom_id res chain seq x y z
N MET A 1 10.52 8.26 -14.01
CA MET A 1 9.42 7.35 -14.43
C MET A 1 8.43 7.21 -13.31
N LEU A 2 7.14 7.36 -13.59
CA LEU A 2 6.05 7.05 -12.67
C LEU A 2 5.47 5.69 -13.09
N ALA A 3 5.69 4.65 -12.29
CA ALA A 3 5.24 3.30 -12.62
C ALA A 3 3.90 3.01 -11.91
N GLY A 4 2.82 3.13 -12.67
CA GLY A 4 1.43 2.98 -12.23
C GLY A 4 0.85 1.59 -12.51
N ARG A 5 -0.31 1.52 -13.22
CA ARG A 5 -1.00 0.27 -13.56
C ARG A 5 -0.27 -0.44 -14.68
N VAL A 6 0.50 -1.43 -14.34
CA VAL A 6 1.33 -2.21 -15.25
C VAL A 6 1.08 -3.71 -15.04
N SER A 7 1.54 -4.54 -15.97
CA SER A 7 1.41 -5.98 -15.90
C SER A 7 2.14 -6.59 -14.69
N ARG A 8 1.61 -7.72 -14.20
CA ARG A 8 2.24 -8.55 -13.16
C ARG A 8 3.11 -9.66 -13.73
N ARG A 9 3.37 -9.66 -15.04
CA ARG A 9 4.28 -10.63 -15.68
C ARG A 9 5.70 -10.30 -15.30
N LEU A 10 6.48 -11.34 -15.00
CA LEU A 10 7.88 -11.17 -14.57
C LEU A 10 8.74 -10.59 -15.69
N ASP A 11 8.47 -10.96 -16.95
CA ASP A 11 9.20 -10.43 -18.11
C ASP A 11 8.99 -8.91 -18.26
N ASP A 12 7.76 -8.44 -18.12
CA ASP A 12 7.44 -7.02 -18.19
C ASP A 12 8.02 -6.24 -16.98
N TRP A 13 8.02 -6.87 -15.81
CA TRP A 13 8.70 -6.32 -14.63
C TRP A 13 10.20 -6.12 -14.90
N ASN A 14 10.86 -7.14 -15.43
CA ASN A 14 12.29 -7.06 -15.76
C ASN A 14 12.56 -6.04 -16.87
N ALA A 15 11.69 -5.93 -17.87
CA ALA A 15 11.78 -4.92 -18.90
C ALA A 15 11.69 -3.48 -18.34
N ARG A 16 10.80 -3.23 -17.38
CA ARG A 16 10.72 -1.92 -16.69
C ARG A 16 11.97 -1.59 -15.91
N VAL A 17 12.58 -2.59 -15.25
CA VAL A 17 13.87 -2.42 -14.55
C VAL A 17 14.98 -2.12 -15.56
N ASP A 18 15.07 -2.89 -16.65
CA ASP A 18 16.07 -2.68 -17.72
C ASP A 18 15.94 -1.28 -18.34
N LEU A 19 14.71 -0.83 -18.62
CA LEU A 19 14.46 0.53 -19.13
C LEU A 19 14.96 1.60 -18.16
N ALA A 20 14.64 1.47 -16.87
CA ALA A 20 15.07 2.42 -15.86
C ALA A 20 16.60 2.46 -15.72
N GLU A 21 17.26 1.31 -15.75
CA GLU A 21 18.72 1.19 -15.68
C GLU A 21 19.41 1.77 -16.92
N ARG A 22 18.93 1.46 -18.12
CA ARG A 22 19.51 1.99 -19.39
C ARG A 22 19.40 3.50 -19.50
N LEU A 23 18.26 4.06 -19.09
CA LEU A 23 18.06 5.50 -19.12
C LEU A 23 18.60 6.19 -17.85
N ASN A 24 19.02 5.43 -16.84
CA ASN A 24 19.46 5.91 -15.53
C ASN A 24 18.43 6.91 -14.93
N ILE A 25 17.16 6.55 -14.98
CA ILE A 25 16.06 7.41 -14.55
C ILE A 25 15.55 7.07 -13.16
N ARG A 26 15.19 8.08 -12.40
CA ARG A 26 14.53 7.94 -11.10
C ARG A 26 13.14 7.33 -11.27
N VAL A 27 12.76 6.41 -10.37
CA VAL A 27 11.47 5.72 -10.42
C VAL A 27 10.66 6.02 -9.16
N VAL A 28 9.39 6.32 -9.34
CA VAL A 28 8.39 6.50 -8.29
C VAL A 28 7.29 5.45 -8.48
N THR A 29 6.87 4.83 -7.39
CA THR A 29 5.71 3.94 -7.30
C THR A 29 4.79 4.40 -6.18
N ASP A 30 3.55 3.92 -6.16
CA ASP A 30 2.60 4.14 -5.08
C ASP A 30 1.99 2.82 -4.56
N LEU A 31 1.10 2.92 -3.58
CA LEU A 31 0.32 1.79 -3.07
C LEU A 31 -1.12 1.76 -3.61
N LYS A 32 -1.48 2.65 -4.53
CA LYS A 32 -2.79 2.63 -5.22
C LYS A 32 -2.89 1.48 -6.22
N VAL A 33 -1.73 0.99 -6.68
CA VAL A 33 -1.60 -0.14 -7.61
C VAL A 33 -0.76 -1.26 -7.01
N GLY A 34 -0.69 -2.41 -7.67
CA GLY A 34 0.18 -3.51 -7.27
C GLY A 34 1.65 -3.15 -7.41
N ALA A 35 2.54 -4.02 -6.90
CA ALA A 35 3.97 -3.82 -7.04
C ALA A 35 4.35 -3.67 -8.52
N SER A 36 4.94 -2.53 -8.88
CA SER A 36 5.25 -2.15 -10.26
C SER A 36 6.75 -2.02 -10.56
N PHE A 37 7.58 -1.90 -9.50
CA PHE A 37 9.04 -1.78 -9.58
C PHE A 37 9.68 -2.22 -8.25
N PRO A 38 10.96 -2.72 -8.23
CA PRO A 38 11.64 -3.08 -6.98
C PRO A 38 11.83 -1.86 -6.09
N THR A 39 11.25 -1.88 -4.89
CA THR A 39 11.27 -0.72 -3.98
C THR A 39 12.57 -0.57 -3.19
N ASP A 40 13.47 -1.54 -3.28
CA ASP A 40 14.84 -1.47 -2.78
C ASP A 40 15.88 -1.25 -3.91
N HIS A 41 15.44 -0.91 -5.11
CA HIS A 41 16.31 -0.59 -6.23
C HIS A 41 16.93 0.81 -6.06
N PRO A 42 18.22 1.01 -6.41
CA PRO A 42 18.88 2.32 -6.26
C PRO A 42 18.22 3.48 -7.01
N LEU A 43 17.52 3.20 -8.10
CA LEU A 43 16.77 4.19 -8.86
C LEU A 43 15.36 4.46 -8.29
N HIS A 44 14.88 3.67 -7.33
CA HIS A 44 13.62 3.92 -6.65
C HIS A 44 13.81 4.99 -5.57
N VAL A 45 13.18 6.14 -5.74
CA VAL A 45 13.58 7.36 -4.99
C VAL A 45 12.96 7.48 -3.60
N ALA A 46 11.83 6.82 -3.34
CA ALA A 46 11.13 6.95 -2.06
C ALA A 46 10.23 5.73 -1.80
N PRO A 47 10.01 5.35 -0.52
CA PRO A 47 9.02 4.34 -0.18
C PRO A 47 7.64 4.68 -0.74
N PRO A 48 6.92 3.68 -1.32
CA PRO A 48 5.59 3.93 -1.86
C PRO A 48 4.57 4.21 -0.75
N GLY A 49 3.59 5.03 -1.03
CA GLY A 49 2.46 5.33 -0.14
C GLY A 49 1.16 5.43 -0.92
N ILE A 50 0.02 5.42 -0.23
CA ILE A 50 -1.27 5.75 -0.85
C ILE A 50 -1.25 7.21 -1.36
N TYR A 51 -0.60 8.10 -0.60
CA TYR A 51 -0.29 9.47 -1.03
C TYR A 51 1.19 9.60 -1.35
N THR A 52 1.51 10.34 -2.41
CA THR A 52 2.89 10.58 -2.82
C THR A 52 3.64 11.36 -1.75
N GLY A 53 4.71 10.78 -1.22
CA GLY A 53 5.49 11.38 -0.15
C GLY A 53 6.40 12.54 -0.60
N PRO A 54 6.91 13.36 0.34
CA PRO A 54 7.69 14.57 0.02
C PRO A 54 8.89 14.33 -0.89
N ALA A 55 9.68 13.28 -0.66
CA ALA A 55 10.86 12.98 -1.49
C ALA A 55 10.49 12.56 -2.91
N ALA A 56 9.36 11.86 -3.10
CA ALA A 56 8.85 11.53 -4.43
C ALA A 56 8.31 12.79 -5.15
N LEU A 57 7.60 13.67 -4.42
CA LEU A 57 7.13 14.95 -4.97
C LEU A 57 8.30 15.86 -5.39
N GLU A 58 9.37 15.92 -4.59
CA GLU A 58 10.60 16.63 -4.94
C GLU A 58 11.22 16.06 -6.21
N ALA A 59 11.36 14.74 -6.31
CA ALA A 59 11.90 14.08 -7.50
C ALA A 59 11.06 14.34 -8.76
N ILE A 60 9.74 14.49 -8.63
CA ILE A 60 8.84 14.83 -9.73
C ILE A 60 9.01 16.30 -10.13
N ARG A 61 9.12 17.21 -9.16
CA ARG A 61 9.31 18.64 -9.38
C ARG A 61 10.60 18.94 -10.11
N ASP A 62 11.67 18.23 -9.74
CA ASP A 62 13.04 18.44 -10.28
C ASP A 62 13.26 17.72 -11.61
N ALA A 63 12.26 17.05 -12.15
CA ALA A 63 12.40 16.34 -13.42
C ALA A 63 12.30 17.31 -14.59
N ASP A 64 13.11 17.10 -15.64
CA ASP A 64 13.02 17.72 -16.96
C ASP A 64 12.08 16.94 -17.90
N ALA A 65 11.94 15.62 -17.67
CA ALA A 65 11.00 14.76 -18.39
C ALA A 65 10.36 13.73 -17.43
N ILE A 66 9.07 13.50 -17.61
CA ILE A 66 8.27 12.54 -16.82
C ILE A 66 7.69 11.51 -17.78
N LEU A 67 8.15 10.27 -17.67
CA LEU A 67 7.52 9.11 -18.30
C LEU A 67 6.50 8.51 -17.32
N SER A 68 5.23 8.65 -17.64
CA SER A 68 4.11 8.06 -16.87
C SER A 68 3.65 6.76 -17.54
N LEU A 69 3.80 5.66 -16.85
CA LEU A 69 3.30 4.34 -17.24
C LEU A 69 1.96 4.10 -16.54
N ASP A 70 0.90 4.65 -17.09
CA ASP A 70 -0.47 4.54 -16.59
C ASP A 70 -0.61 4.90 -15.10
N TRP A 71 -0.01 6.04 -14.70
CA TRP A 71 -0.07 6.52 -13.33
C TRP A 71 -1.48 6.98 -12.97
N VAL A 72 -2.03 6.41 -11.89
CA VAL A 72 -3.34 6.79 -11.37
C VAL A 72 -3.25 8.19 -10.77
N ASP A 73 -4.20 9.08 -11.13
CA ASP A 73 -4.24 10.47 -10.66
C ASP A 73 -2.97 11.28 -11.00
N LEU A 74 -2.56 11.23 -12.26
CA LEU A 74 -1.39 11.97 -12.73
C LEU A 74 -1.53 13.47 -12.47
N ALA A 75 -2.71 14.06 -12.75
CA ALA A 75 -2.97 15.48 -12.51
C ALA A 75 -2.84 15.85 -11.03
N GLY A 76 -3.39 15.03 -10.12
CA GLY A 76 -3.27 15.25 -8.69
C GLY A 76 -1.82 15.15 -8.20
N THR A 77 -1.05 14.22 -8.75
CA THR A 77 0.37 14.06 -8.43
C THR A 77 1.20 15.25 -8.91
N LEU A 78 0.98 15.75 -10.14
CA LEU A 78 1.65 16.93 -10.67
C LEU A 78 1.27 18.19 -9.86
N ASN A 79 -0.02 18.35 -9.55
CA ASN A 79 -0.49 19.45 -8.70
C ASN A 79 0.12 19.41 -7.30
N ALA A 80 0.24 18.25 -6.70
CA ALA A 80 0.89 18.09 -5.39
C ALA A 80 2.39 18.43 -5.45
N ALA A 81 3.07 18.12 -6.56
CA ALA A 81 4.49 18.41 -6.73
C ALA A 81 4.78 19.89 -6.99
N SER A 82 3.96 20.57 -7.82
CA SER A 82 4.27 21.88 -8.39
C SER A 82 3.24 22.96 -8.05
N GLY A 83 2.14 22.63 -7.37
CA GLY A 83 1.02 23.55 -7.12
C GLY A 83 0.15 23.78 -8.37
N SER A 84 0.36 23.04 -9.46
CA SER A 84 -0.36 23.13 -10.72
C SER A 84 -0.40 21.78 -11.43
N VAL A 85 -1.40 21.55 -12.26
CA VAL A 85 -1.46 20.36 -13.14
C VAL A 85 -0.52 20.48 -14.34
N THR A 86 0.02 21.68 -14.59
CA THR A 86 1.07 21.94 -15.56
C THR A 86 2.42 21.93 -14.87
N THR A 87 3.44 21.44 -15.56
CA THR A 87 4.83 21.42 -15.09
C THR A 87 5.75 21.90 -16.21
N GLU A 88 6.95 22.34 -15.88
CA GLU A 88 7.99 22.66 -16.89
C GLU A 88 8.56 21.39 -17.52
N ALA A 89 8.47 20.26 -16.82
CA ALA A 89 8.90 18.96 -17.34
C ALA A 89 8.04 18.55 -18.55
N LYS A 90 8.67 17.87 -19.52
CA LYS A 90 7.95 17.22 -20.62
C LYS A 90 7.26 15.95 -20.12
N VAL A 91 5.93 15.92 -20.22
CA VAL A 91 5.12 14.80 -19.75
C VAL A 91 4.75 13.87 -20.90
N ILE A 92 5.26 12.64 -20.84
CA ILE A 92 4.92 11.53 -21.74
C ILE A 92 4.04 10.58 -20.97
N HIS A 93 2.82 10.35 -21.42
CA HIS A 93 1.86 9.47 -20.74
C HIS A 93 1.47 8.29 -21.63
N CYS A 94 1.83 7.08 -21.21
CA CYS A 94 1.45 5.83 -21.84
C CYS A 94 0.29 5.23 -21.04
N SER A 95 -0.92 5.23 -21.61
CA SER A 95 -2.12 4.76 -20.96
C SER A 95 -3.21 4.46 -21.98
N LEU A 96 -4.07 3.50 -21.70
CA LEU A 96 -5.30 3.26 -22.44
C LEU A 96 -6.47 4.10 -21.94
N ASP A 97 -6.30 4.79 -20.81
CA ASP A 97 -7.31 5.70 -20.27
C ASP A 97 -7.27 7.06 -20.98
N HIS A 98 -8.43 7.52 -21.40
CA HIS A 98 -8.61 8.83 -22.05
C HIS A 98 -9.80 9.61 -21.48
N VAL A 99 -10.32 9.15 -20.35
CA VAL A 99 -11.42 9.79 -19.60
C VAL A 99 -11.08 9.85 -18.12
N LEU A 100 -11.71 10.78 -17.42
CA LEU A 100 -11.62 10.83 -15.97
C LEU A 100 -12.41 9.68 -15.36
N HIS A 101 -11.78 8.99 -14.42
CA HIS A 101 -12.44 8.02 -13.58
C HIS A 101 -12.99 8.72 -12.34
N ASN A 102 -14.29 8.65 -12.12
CA ASN A 102 -14.89 9.09 -10.88
C ASN A 102 -14.71 8.00 -9.81
N ALA A 103 -13.45 7.79 -9.42
CA ALA A 103 -13.05 6.78 -8.45
C ALA A 103 -12.22 7.42 -7.33
N TRP A 104 -12.27 6.84 -6.16
CA TRP A 104 -11.58 7.35 -4.97
C TRP A 104 -10.06 7.42 -5.13
N SER A 105 -9.48 6.60 -6.00
CA SER A 105 -8.05 6.64 -6.32
C SER A 105 -7.61 7.85 -7.15
N MET A 106 -8.56 8.63 -7.73
CA MET A 106 -8.31 9.87 -8.47
C MET A 106 -8.80 11.07 -7.66
N ASP A 107 -7.99 11.49 -6.70
CA ASP A 107 -8.38 12.55 -5.75
C ASP A 107 -8.59 13.92 -6.40
N TYR A 108 -7.86 14.22 -7.46
CA TYR A 108 -7.86 15.55 -8.07
C TYR A 108 -8.95 15.75 -9.12
N GLN A 109 -9.49 14.69 -9.70
CA GLN A 109 -10.60 14.73 -10.66
C GLN A 109 -10.36 15.66 -11.87
N ALA A 110 -9.13 15.70 -12.38
CA ALA A 110 -8.78 16.45 -13.58
C ALA A 110 -7.83 15.66 -14.49
N LEU A 111 -7.83 15.99 -15.79
CA LEU A 111 -6.83 15.49 -16.72
C LEU A 111 -5.52 16.26 -16.53
N ALA A 112 -4.40 15.56 -16.59
CA ALA A 112 -3.07 16.17 -16.57
C ALA A 112 -2.78 16.89 -17.90
N ALA A 113 -1.99 17.95 -17.84
CA ALA A 113 -1.38 18.51 -19.04
C ALA A 113 -0.28 17.56 -19.54
N ILE A 114 -0.40 17.06 -20.75
CA ILE A 114 0.47 16.05 -21.36
C ILE A 114 1.08 16.61 -22.64
N ASP A 115 2.41 16.53 -22.80
CA ASP A 115 3.09 16.93 -24.04
C ASP A 115 2.98 15.83 -25.11
N LEU A 116 3.08 14.55 -24.70
CA LEU A 116 2.94 13.41 -25.61
C LEU A 116 2.03 12.35 -24.98
N ASN A 117 0.87 12.15 -25.58
CA ASN A 117 -0.05 11.08 -25.21
C ASN A 117 0.18 9.85 -26.10
N CYS A 118 0.49 8.73 -25.48
CA CYS A 118 0.68 7.43 -26.11
C CYS A 118 -0.47 6.51 -25.70
N PRO A 119 -1.54 6.38 -26.50
CA PRO A 119 -2.70 5.54 -26.19
C PRO A 119 -2.35 4.05 -26.42
N VAL A 120 -1.47 3.51 -25.60
CA VAL A 120 -0.91 2.17 -25.71
C VAL A 120 -0.75 1.56 -24.31
N ASP A 121 -0.83 0.23 -24.23
CA ASP A 121 -0.50 -0.49 -23.01
C ASP A 121 0.92 -0.12 -22.55
N PRO A 122 1.12 0.27 -21.28
CA PRO A 122 2.41 0.72 -20.77
C PRO A 122 3.53 -0.31 -20.93
N ASP A 123 3.24 -1.60 -20.84
CA ASP A 123 4.29 -2.63 -21.00
C ASP A 123 4.67 -2.83 -22.47
N VAL A 124 3.75 -2.61 -23.40
CA VAL A 124 4.07 -2.53 -24.83
C VAL A 124 4.95 -1.32 -25.11
N ALA A 125 4.63 -0.16 -24.55
CA ALA A 125 5.46 1.05 -24.68
C ALA A 125 6.88 0.84 -24.14
N VAL A 126 7.03 0.19 -22.98
CA VAL A 126 8.34 -0.18 -22.41
C VAL A 126 9.12 -1.07 -23.37
N GLY A 127 8.48 -2.09 -23.93
CA GLY A 127 9.11 -3.00 -24.89
C GLY A 127 9.58 -2.28 -26.16
N ASP A 128 8.79 -1.34 -26.69
CA ASP A 128 9.14 -0.58 -27.89
C ASP A 128 10.24 0.47 -27.63
N LEU A 129 10.21 1.11 -26.46
CA LEU A 129 11.31 2.00 -26.03
C LEU A 129 12.63 1.25 -25.91
N LEU A 130 12.63 0.04 -25.32
CA LEU A 130 13.82 -0.78 -25.23
C LEU A 130 14.36 -1.20 -26.61
N LYS A 131 13.49 -1.51 -27.56
CA LYS A 131 13.88 -1.79 -28.95
C LYS A 131 14.51 -0.56 -29.62
N ALA A 132 13.90 0.63 -29.44
CA ALA A 132 14.39 1.89 -29.99
C ALA A 132 15.75 2.31 -29.41
N LEU A 133 16.00 2.03 -28.13
CA LEU A 133 17.31 2.27 -27.48
C LEU A 133 18.41 1.34 -27.97
N GLY A 134 18.08 0.22 -28.63
CA GLY A 134 19.06 -0.74 -29.11
C GLY A 134 19.81 -1.45 -27.98
N ARG A 135 20.98 -2.04 -28.33
CA ARG A 135 21.85 -2.71 -27.36
C ARG A 135 22.88 -1.80 -26.69
N GLU A 136 23.02 -0.58 -27.16
CA GLU A 136 23.99 0.40 -26.67
C GLU A 136 23.34 1.25 -25.56
N GLY A 137 23.85 1.15 -24.37
CA GLY A 137 23.46 1.99 -23.23
C GLY A 137 23.15 1.16 -21.99
N GLY A 138 24.12 0.97 -21.18
CA GLY A 138 23.94 0.36 -19.87
C GLY A 138 24.99 0.86 -18.91
N ARG A 139 24.72 1.95 -18.20
CA ARG A 139 25.40 2.14 -16.92
C ARG A 139 24.82 1.11 -15.96
N ARG A 140 25.65 0.20 -15.51
CA ARG A 140 25.28 -0.77 -14.49
C ARG A 140 24.76 -0.03 -13.26
N ALA A 141 23.52 -0.32 -12.86
CA ALA A 141 22.97 0.23 -11.62
C ALA A 141 23.92 -0.05 -10.45
N PRO A 142 24.04 0.88 -9.50
CA PRO A 142 24.83 0.65 -8.29
C PRO A 142 24.29 -0.56 -7.52
N ALA A 143 25.13 -1.17 -6.69
CA ALA A 143 24.77 -2.36 -5.91
C ALA A 143 23.49 -2.14 -5.09
N ARG A 144 22.63 -3.16 -5.02
CA ARG A 144 21.37 -3.12 -4.27
C ARG A 144 21.62 -2.73 -2.81
N PRO A 145 20.83 -1.79 -2.26
CA PRO A 145 20.89 -1.47 -0.84
C PRO A 145 20.54 -2.71 0.01
N VAL A 146 21.18 -2.81 1.16
CA VAL A 146 20.90 -3.86 2.14
C VAL A 146 19.49 -3.62 2.71
N ARG A 147 18.73 -4.71 2.87
CA ARG A 147 17.41 -4.71 3.54
C ARG A 147 17.53 -3.96 4.88
N PRO A 148 16.61 -3.03 5.21
CA PRO A 148 16.61 -2.42 6.52
C PRO A 148 16.54 -3.52 7.59
N ALA A 149 17.37 -3.43 8.62
CA ALA A 149 17.24 -4.31 9.77
C ALA A 149 15.86 -4.09 10.39
N ALA A 150 15.14 -5.17 10.69
CA ALA A 150 13.90 -5.10 11.46
C ALA A 150 14.18 -4.27 12.72
N ARG A 151 13.40 -3.22 12.94
CA ARG A 151 13.48 -2.48 14.20
C ARG A 151 13.05 -3.42 15.32
N ALA A 152 13.89 -3.58 16.33
CA ALA A 152 13.50 -4.32 17.50
C ALA A 152 12.29 -3.61 18.14
N SER A 153 11.14 -4.29 18.19
CA SER A 153 9.96 -3.81 18.91
C SER A 153 10.36 -3.52 20.35
N SER A 154 9.97 -2.39 20.90
CA SER A 154 10.19 -2.09 22.31
C SER A 154 9.32 -3.06 23.12
N LYS A 155 9.92 -3.85 24.01
CA LYS A 155 9.27 -4.94 24.74
C LYS A 155 8.05 -4.53 25.57
N ASN A 156 7.81 -3.23 25.79
CA ASN A 156 6.77 -2.70 26.69
C ASN A 156 5.97 -1.52 26.12
N ALA A 157 6.13 -1.13 24.84
CA ALA A 157 5.31 -0.12 24.21
C ALA A 157 4.14 -0.75 23.46
N ALA A 158 3.04 -0.03 23.31
CA ALA A 158 1.94 -0.42 22.42
C ALA A 158 2.47 -0.61 21.00
N LEU A 159 1.95 -1.62 20.29
CA LEU A 159 2.41 -1.95 18.94
C LEU A 159 1.96 -0.89 17.93
N SER A 160 2.84 -0.56 17.00
CA SER A 160 2.53 0.22 15.80
C SER A 160 2.28 -0.71 14.59
N ILE A 161 1.83 -0.16 13.48
CA ILE A 161 1.74 -0.89 12.21
C ILE A 161 3.14 -1.31 11.72
N GLU A 162 4.15 -0.50 11.98
CA GLU A 162 5.55 -0.80 11.69
C GLU A 162 6.08 -1.99 12.51
N ASP A 163 5.70 -2.08 13.79
CA ASP A 163 6.04 -3.23 14.63
C ASP A 163 5.36 -4.50 14.14
N LEU A 164 4.08 -4.42 13.74
CA LEU A 164 3.36 -5.53 13.13
C LEU A 164 4.05 -6.00 11.84
N ALA A 165 4.48 -5.07 10.99
CA ALA A 165 5.20 -5.40 9.76
C ALA A 165 6.55 -6.05 10.04
N ALA A 166 7.29 -5.59 11.05
CA ALA A 166 8.58 -6.13 11.45
C ALA A 166 8.46 -7.56 12.00
N GLU A 167 7.48 -7.81 12.88
CA GLU A 167 7.21 -9.14 13.41
C GLU A 167 6.74 -10.13 12.32
N LEU A 168 5.91 -9.67 11.39
CA LEU A 168 5.51 -10.47 10.23
C LEU A 168 6.74 -10.83 9.37
N LEU A 169 7.63 -9.86 9.12
CA LEU A 169 8.82 -10.04 8.32
C LEU A 169 9.77 -11.06 8.94
N ASP A 170 9.91 -11.05 10.27
CA ASP A 170 10.67 -12.05 11.02
C ASP A 170 10.04 -13.44 10.93
N ALA A 171 8.72 -13.51 11.15
CA ALA A 171 7.98 -14.78 11.16
C ALA A 171 7.97 -15.48 9.79
N VAL A 172 7.87 -14.75 8.68
CA VAL A 172 7.88 -15.32 7.31
C VAL A 172 9.30 -15.70 6.85
N GLY A 173 10.34 -15.06 7.39
CA GLY A 173 11.73 -15.35 7.06
C GLY A 173 12.06 -15.15 5.57
N LYS A 174 12.41 -16.26 4.87
CA LYS A 174 12.79 -16.23 3.45
C LYS A 174 11.65 -16.59 2.49
N ARG A 175 10.43 -16.75 2.99
CA ARG A 175 9.27 -17.12 2.16
C ARG A 175 8.90 -16.02 1.19
N ASP A 176 8.40 -16.42 0.03
CA ASP A 176 7.73 -15.52 -0.88
C ASP A 176 6.33 -15.22 -0.34
N VAL A 177 6.07 -13.94 -0.10
CA VAL A 177 4.81 -13.42 0.42
C VAL A 177 4.11 -12.61 -0.67
N SER A 178 2.80 -12.72 -0.75
CA SER A 178 1.96 -11.80 -1.51
C SER A 178 1.06 -11.03 -0.54
N LEU A 179 1.34 -9.74 -0.35
CA LEU A 179 0.47 -8.84 0.39
C LEU A 179 -0.79 -8.59 -0.45
N THR A 180 -1.92 -9.15 -0.01
CA THR A 180 -3.18 -9.12 -0.77
C THR A 180 -3.98 -7.85 -0.53
N HIS A 181 -3.78 -7.21 0.61
CA HIS A 181 -4.34 -5.93 0.99
C HIS A 181 -3.46 -5.26 2.05
N LEU A 182 -3.46 -3.92 2.09
CA LEU A 182 -2.74 -3.12 3.08
C LEU A 182 -3.66 -2.02 3.63
N PRO A 183 -3.59 -1.71 4.93
CA PRO A 183 -4.38 -0.62 5.50
C PRO A 183 -3.84 0.75 5.05
N LEU A 184 -4.68 1.78 5.07
CA LEU A 184 -4.31 3.15 4.68
C LEU A 184 -3.08 3.68 5.42
N GLY A 185 -2.90 3.30 6.68
CA GLY A 185 -1.75 3.69 7.50
C GLY A 185 -0.47 2.91 7.22
N TRP A 186 -0.42 2.03 6.22
CA TRP A 186 0.78 1.25 5.92
C TRP A 186 1.94 2.13 5.46
N ASN A 187 3.11 1.91 6.06
CA ASN A 187 4.34 2.56 5.64
C ASN A 187 5.08 1.68 4.63
N GLY A 188 5.20 2.16 3.39
CA GLY A 188 5.89 1.41 2.33
C GLY A 188 7.38 1.14 2.60
N ALA A 189 8.00 1.84 3.56
CA ALA A 189 9.36 1.53 4.00
C ALA A 189 9.44 0.23 4.83
N SER A 190 8.33 -0.23 5.38
CA SER A 190 8.31 -1.43 6.23
C SER A 190 8.42 -2.73 5.46
N TRP A 191 8.18 -2.72 4.14
CA TRP A 191 8.20 -3.92 3.31
C TRP A 191 8.66 -3.62 1.88
N HIS A 192 9.76 -4.24 1.46
CA HIS A 192 10.26 -4.08 0.10
C HIS A 192 9.57 -5.06 -0.87
N PHE A 193 9.13 -4.52 -2.00
CA PHE A 193 8.64 -5.32 -3.13
C PHE A 193 9.81 -5.61 -4.08
N ARG A 194 10.01 -6.88 -4.44
CA ARG A 194 11.07 -7.38 -5.32
C ARG A 194 10.54 -8.25 -6.45
N HIS A 195 9.23 -8.49 -6.44
CA HIS A 195 8.51 -9.29 -7.41
C HIS A 195 7.13 -8.67 -7.66
N PRO A 196 6.57 -8.75 -8.88
CA PRO A 196 5.27 -8.14 -9.19
C PRO A 196 4.09 -8.71 -8.37
N LEU A 197 4.25 -9.89 -7.78
CA LEU A 197 3.25 -10.49 -6.88
C LEU A 197 3.52 -10.22 -5.40
N ASP A 198 4.50 -9.41 -5.01
CA ASP A 198 4.74 -9.08 -3.60
C ASP A 198 3.63 -8.21 -3.01
N TYR A 199 2.98 -7.40 -3.84
CA TYR A 199 1.78 -6.65 -3.48
C TYR A 199 0.78 -6.66 -4.64
N ILE A 200 -0.46 -7.04 -4.33
CA ILE A 200 -1.50 -7.23 -5.35
C ILE A 200 -2.21 -5.91 -5.71
N GLY A 201 -2.12 -4.90 -4.87
CA GLY A 201 -2.69 -3.59 -5.10
C GLY A 201 -3.86 -3.26 -4.18
N PHE A 202 -4.39 -2.05 -4.36
CA PHE A 202 -5.48 -1.49 -3.59
C PHE A 202 -6.83 -1.71 -4.30
N ASN A 203 -7.93 -1.61 -3.57
CA ASN A 203 -9.27 -1.86 -4.10
C ASN A 203 -9.79 -0.79 -5.09
N GLY A 204 -9.08 0.32 -5.23
CA GLY A 204 -9.39 1.40 -6.16
C GLY A 204 -10.65 2.21 -5.85
N GLY A 205 -11.59 1.64 -5.12
CA GLY A 205 -12.87 2.27 -4.79
C GLY A 205 -12.96 2.85 -3.37
N GLY A 206 -11.97 2.61 -2.51
CA GLY A 206 -11.95 3.05 -1.11
C GLY A 206 -13.07 2.47 -0.24
N GLY A 207 -13.72 1.40 -0.70
CA GLY A 207 -14.82 0.76 0.01
C GLY A 207 -14.33 -0.01 1.24
N VAL A 208 -14.65 0.46 2.43
CA VAL A 208 -14.42 -0.26 3.69
C VAL A 208 -15.25 -1.55 3.67
N GLY A 209 -14.64 -2.66 4.10
CA GLY A 209 -15.23 -3.99 4.04
C GLY A 209 -14.80 -4.82 2.81
N ALA A 210 -14.06 -4.23 1.86
CA ALA A 210 -13.59 -4.93 0.68
C ALA A 210 -12.37 -5.83 0.95
N GLY A 211 -11.55 -5.50 1.94
CA GLY A 211 -10.29 -6.17 2.25
C GLY A 211 -10.38 -7.68 2.43
N PRO A 212 -11.30 -8.22 3.25
CA PRO A 212 -11.46 -9.66 3.40
C PRO A 212 -11.79 -10.36 2.06
N GLY A 213 -12.75 -9.83 1.29
CA GLY A 213 -13.15 -10.40 0.01
C GLY A 213 -12.04 -10.38 -1.04
N ILE A 214 -11.32 -9.25 -1.15
CA ILE A 214 -10.15 -9.12 -2.02
C ILE A 214 -9.06 -10.12 -1.62
N SER A 215 -8.78 -10.26 -0.32
CA SER A 215 -7.77 -11.19 0.16
C SER A 215 -8.12 -12.65 -0.16
N VAL A 216 -9.39 -13.03 -0.04
CA VAL A 216 -9.86 -14.37 -0.43
C VAL A 216 -9.70 -14.59 -1.94
N GLY A 217 -10.11 -13.63 -2.76
CA GLY A 217 -9.96 -13.72 -4.22
C GLY A 217 -8.51 -13.78 -4.66
N ALA A 218 -7.64 -12.96 -4.07
CA ALA A 218 -6.21 -12.98 -4.34
C ALA A 218 -5.56 -14.29 -3.91
N ALA A 219 -5.90 -14.81 -2.72
CA ALA A 219 -5.40 -16.09 -2.23
C ALA A 219 -5.84 -17.26 -3.14
N LEU A 220 -7.07 -17.21 -3.66
CA LEU A 220 -7.54 -18.19 -4.63
C LEU A 220 -6.72 -18.14 -5.94
N ALA A 221 -6.46 -16.95 -6.45
CA ALA A 221 -5.66 -16.76 -7.68
C ALA A 221 -4.18 -17.18 -7.49
N LEU A 222 -3.64 -17.06 -6.28
CA LEU A 222 -2.26 -17.45 -5.93
C LEU A 222 -2.11 -18.93 -5.59
N ARG A 223 -3.23 -19.69 -5.53
CA ARG A 223 -3.20 -21.11 -5.13
C ARG A 223 -2.26 -21.91 -6.04
N GLY A 224 -1.39 -22.70 -5.43
CA GLY A 224 -0.39 -23.51 -6.15
C GLY A 224 0.85 -22.76 -6.60
N GLY A 225 0.92 -21.45 -6.43
CA GLY A 225 2.09 -20.63 -6.80
C GLY A 225 3.21 -20.59 -5.75
N GLY A 226 3.09 -21.31 -4.65
CA GLY A 226 4.14 -21.39 -3.60
C GLY A 226 4.29 -20.15 -2.73
N ARG A 227 3.47 -19.12 -2.95
CA ARG A 227 3.50 -17.86 -2.19
C ARG A 227 2.53 -17.89 -1.02
N LEU A 228 2.91 -17.25 0.09
CA LEU A 228 2.04 -17.06 1.25
C LEU A 228 1.15 -15.82 1.03
N PRO A 229 -0.18 -15.96 0.86
CA PRO A 229 -1.07 -14.82 0.78
C PRO A 229 -1.32 -14.23 2.17
N VAL A 230 -1.07 -12.93 2.33
CA VAL A 230 -1.24 -12.21 3.59
C VAL A 230 -2.04 -10.94 3.36
N GLY A 231 -3.19 -10.80 4.01
CA GLY A 231 -3.95 -9.55 4.09
C GLY A 231 -3.65 -8.82 5.39
N VAL A 232 -3.27 -7.55 5.33
CA VAL A 232 -3.20 -6.68 6.52
C VAL A 232 -4.37 -5.71 6.41
N LEU A 233 -5.32 -5.81 7.34
CA LEU A 233 -6.60 -5.10 7.28
C LEU A 233 -6.74 -4.17 8.49
N GLY A 234 -7.43 -3.05 8.32
CA GLY A 234 -7.96 -2.30 9.47
C GLY A 234 -9.10 -3.06 10.14
N ASP A 235 -9.35 -2.77 11.41
CA ASP A 235 -10.43 -3.38 12.19
C ASP A 235 -11.81 -3.13 11.59
N GLY A 236 -12.11 -1.91 11.17
CA GLY A 236 -13.37 -1.57 10.50
C GLY A 236 -13.53 -2.27 9.15
N ASP A 237 -12.47 -2.35 8.35
CA ASP A 237 -12.48 -3.06 7.07
C ASP A 237 -12.71 -4.57 7.28
N PHE A 238 -12.03 -5.17 8.25
CA PHE A 238 -12.21 -6.56 8.63
C PHE A 238 -13.65 -6.82 9.11
N LEU A 239 -14.16 -5.97 10.02
CA LEU A 239 -15.50 -6.13 10.61
C LEU A 239 -16.59 -6.12 9.54
N MET A 240 -16.52 -5.20 8.59
CA MET A 240 -17.55 -5.04 7.55
C MET A 240 -17.51 -6.13 6.48
N GLY A 241 -16.39 -6.86 6.34
CA GLY A 241 -16.22 -7.89 5.32
C GLY A 241 -15.96 -9.30 5.86
N VAL A 242 -16.00 -9.52 7.18
CA VAL A 242 -15.57 -10.77 7.83
C VAL A 242 -16.25 -12.03 7.30
N THR A 243 -17.48 -11.93 6.81
CA THR A 243 -18.23 -13.07 6.25
C THR A 243 -17.58 -13.69 5.01
N ALA A 244 -16.72 -12.96 4.31
CA ALA A 244 -15.95 -13.51 3.19
C ALA A 244 -15.01 -14.65 3.62
N LEU A 245 -14.58 -14.67 4.89
CA LEU A 245 -13.69 -15.71 5.42
C LEU A 245 -14.34 -17.09 5.45
N TRP A 246 -15.67 -17.15 5.62
CA TRP A 246 -16.40 -18.41 5.49
C TRP A 246 -16.14 -19.06 4.12
N THR A 247 -16.12 -18.28 3.05
CA THR A 247 -15.80 -18.77 1.70
C THR A 247 -14.39 -19.35 1.63
N ALA A 248 -13.40 -18.67 2.23
CA ALA A 248 -12.03 -19.17 2.27
C ALA A 248 -11.92 -20.50 3.01
N VAL A 249 -12.60 -20.63 4.15
CA VAL A 249 -12.64 -21.89 4.94
C VAL A 249 -13.35 -22.98 4.16
N HIS A 250 -14.53 -22.71 3.61
CA HIS A 250 -15.35 -23.68 2.86
C HIS A 250 -14.60 -24.27 1.66
N TYR A 251 -13.93 -23.42 0.88
CA TYR A 251 -13.17 -23.83 -0.30
C TYR A 251 -11.69 -24.16 -0.02
N ARG A 252 -11.29 -24.19 1.27
CA ARG A 252 -9.91 -24.48 1.69
C ARG A 252 -8.90 -23.60 0.94
N ILE A 253 -9.12 -22.29 0.94
CA ILE A 253 -8.22 -21.30 0.34
C ILE A 253 -7.25 -20.85 1.43
N PRO A 254 -5.97 -21.27 1.39
CA PRO A 254 -5.01 -20.90 2.43
C PRO A 254 -4.81 -19.38 2.46
N LEU A 255 -4.97 -18.76 3.64
CA LEU A 255 -4.90 -17.30 3.78
C LEU A 255 -4.53 -16.91 5.21
N LEU A 256 -3.59 -15.98 5.35
CA LEU A 256 -3.30 -15.28 6.60
C LEU A 256 -3.91 -13.89 6.56
N ILE A 257 -4.69 -13.54 7.57
CA ILE A 257 -5.19 -12.19 7.80
C ILE A 257 -4.60 -11.65 9.10
N LEU A 258 -4.03 -10.46 9.04
CA LEU A 258 -3.62 -9.67 10.19
C LEU A 258 -4.57 -8.49 10.32
N VAL A 259 -5.17 -8.31 11.47
CA VAL A 259 -6.04 -7.16 11.74
C VAL A 259 -5.26 -6.13 12.55
N ALA A 260 -4.93 -4.99 11.93
CA ALA A 260 -4.34 -3.85 12.60
C ALA A 260 -5.45 -3.10 13.35
N ASN A 261 -5.72 -3.53 14.57
CA ASN A 261 -6.88 -3.14 15.38
C ASN A 261 -6.56 -1.93 16.27
N ASN A 262 -6.87 -0.75 15.77
CA ASN A 262 -6.79 0.51 16.54
C ASN A 262 -8.12 0.90 17.19
N ARG A 263 -9.15 0.08 17.07
CA ARG A 263 -10.52 0.23 17.59
C ARG A 263 -11.25 1.47 17.07
N SER A 264 -10.93 1.87 15.82
CA SER A 264 -11.57 3.06 15.24
C SER A 264 -11.48 3.07 13.72
N PHE A 265 -12.48 3.66 13.07
CA PHE A 265 -12.37 4.22 11.73
C PHE A 265 -11.51 5.49 11.79
N TYR A 266 -10.22 5.33 12.11
CA TYR A 266 -9.34 6.44 12.48
C TYR A 266 -9.13 7.45 11.37
N ASN A 267 -9.18 7.04 10.10
CA ASN A 267 -9.15 7.95 8.96
C ASN A 267 -10.30 8.97 9.03
N ASP A 268 -11.49 8.52 9.43
CA ASP A 268 -12.67 9.36 9.53
C ASP A 268 -12.64 10.26 10.77
N GLU A 269 -12.05 9.81 11.89
CA GLU A 269 -11.77 10.71 13.02
C GLU A 269 -10.92 11.92 12.57
N ILE A 270 -9.90 11.70 11.75
CA ILE A 270 -9.03 12.77 11.24
C ILE A 270 -9.79 13.67 10.27
N HIS A 271 -10.60 13.10 9.39
CA HIS A 271 -11.45 13.90 8.49
C HIS A 271 -12.44 14.76 9.28
N GLN A 272 -13.08 14.22 10.31
CA GLN A 272 -13.95 14.99 11.21
C GLN A 272 -13.19 16.10 11.92
N GLU A 273 -11.98 15.82 12.45
CA GLU A 273 -11.12 16.84 13.06
C GLU A 273 -10.79 17.95 12.06
N ARG A 274 -10.37 17.59 10.84
CA ARG A 274 -10.06 18.54 9.77
C ARG A 274 -11.26 19.44 9.46
N MET A 275 -12.44 18.86 9.28
CA MET A 275 -13.65 19.62 8.99
C MET A 275 -14.08 20.51 10.15
N ALA A 276 -13.93 20.04 11.39
CA ALA A 276 -14.22 20.84 12.58
C ALA A 276 -13.30 22.07 12.65
N ARG A 277 -11.97 21.88 12.44
CA ARG A 277 -10.99 22.98 12.40
C ARG A 277 -11.29 23.98 11.29
N MET A 278 -11.56 23.51 10.07
CA MET A 278 -11.91 24.38 8.93
C MET A 278 -13.15 25.23 9.21
N ARG A 279 -14.13 24.65 9.93
CA ARG A 279 -15.39 25.31 10.29
C ARG A 279 -15.32 26.02 11.64
N LYS A 280 -14.15 26.11 12.27
CA LYS A 280 -13.95 26.69 13.60
C LYS A 280 -14.87 26.09 14.68
N ARG A 281 -15.08 24.77 14.62
CA ARG A 281 -15.88 24.02 15.59
C ARG A 281 -14.97 23.26 16.55
N PRO A 282 -15.47 22.89 17.75
CA PRO A 282 -14.78 22.02 18.69
C PRO A 282 -14.39 20.68 18.05
N VAL A 283 -13.20 20.16 18.39
CA VAL A 283 -12.66 18.91 17.83
C VAL A 283 -12.83 17.72 18.78
N GLU A 284 -13.33 17.95 19.98
CA GLU A 284 -13.44 16.95 21.04
C GLU A 284 -14.36 15.77 20.65
N ASN A 285 -15.32 16.04 19.78
CA ASN A 285 -16.31 15.07 19.34
C ASN A 285 -15.95 14.32 18.04
N ARG A 286 -14.70 14.46 17.54
CA ARG A 286 -14.26 13.83 16.28
C ARG A 286 -14.41 12.31 16.25
N TRP A 287 -14.43 11.68 17.41
CA TRP A 287 -14.47 10.22 17.59
C TRP A 287 -15.91 9.65 17.57
N ILE A 288 -16.95 10.50 17.69
CA ILE A 288 -18.34 10.04 17.71
C ILE A 288 -18.71 9.33 16.40
N GLY A 289 -19.21 8.11 16.53
CA GLY A 289 -19.56 7.25 15.39
C GLY A 289 -18.35 6.56 14.73
N GLN A 290 -17.12 6.83 15.19
CA GLN A 290 -15.90 6.25 14.62
C GLN A 290 -15.25 5.20 15.53
N ARG A 291 -15.31 5.40 16.85
CA ARG A 291 -14.70 4.46 17.81
C ARG A 291 -15.57 3.25 18.05
N MET A 292 -14.89 2.10 18.15
CA MET A 292 -15.50 0.79 18.38
C MET A 292 -15.03 0.21 19.72
N THR A 293 -15.24 0.98 20.81
CA THR A 293 -14.67 0.66 22.14
C THR A 293 -15.69 0.40 23.24
N ASP A 294 -16.99 0.65 23.03
CA ASP A 294 -18.02 0.45 24.03
C ASP A 294 -19.30 -0.11 23.38
N PRO A 295 -19.51 -1.44 23.43
CA PRO A 295 -18.56 -2.46 23.88
C PRO A 295 -17.41 -2.72 22.93
N GLU A 296 -16.29 -3.27 23.40
CA GLU A 296 -15.22 -3.76 22.52
C GLU A 296 -15.69 -4.98 21.71
N ILE A 297 -15.22 -5.06 20.44
CA ILE A 297 -15.59 -6.14 19.53
C ILE A 297 -14.52 -7.23 19.58
N ASP A 298 -14.93 -8.49 19.80
CA ASP A 298 -14.05 -9.66 19.68
C ASP A 298 -13.89 -10.05 18.20
N LEU A 299 -12.92 -9.43 17.52
CA LEU A 299 -12.64 -9.71 16.11
C LEU A 299 -12.11 -11.12 15.89
N ALA A 300 -11.30 -11.63 16.82
CA ALA A 300 -10.84 -13.03 16.77
C ALA A 300 -12.02 -14.01 16.94
N GLY A 301 -12.98 -13.68 17.80
CA GLY A 301 -14.22 -14.46 17.97
C GLY A 301 -15.06 -14.49 16.69
N LEU A 302 -15.20 -13.35 16.01
CA LEU A 302 -15.88 -13.28 14.71
C LEU A 302 -15.20 -14.16 13.65
N ALA A 303 -13.86 -14.17 13.61
CA ALA A 303 -13.12 -15.05 12.71
C ALA A 303 -13.33 -16.53 13.03
N ARG A 304 -13.31 -16.90 14.32
CA ARG A 304 -13.62 -18.28 14.77
C ARG A 304 -15.03 -18.69 14.36
N ALA A 305 -15.99 -17.78 14.44
CA ALA A 305 -17.37 -18.04 14.00
C ALA A 305 -17.48 -18.31 12.49
N GLN A 306 -16.53 -17.83 11.67
CA GLN A 306 -16.42 -18.18 10.24
C GLN A 306 -15.62 -19.47 10.00
N GLY A 307 -15.12 -20.14 11.05
CA GLY A 307 -14.34 -21.39 10.96
C GLY A 307 -12.83 -21.19 10.84
N CYS A 308 -12.32 -19.98 11.03
CA CYS A 308 -10.88 -19.70 10.98
C CYS A 308 -10.18 -20.11 12.30
N LEU A 309 -8.89 -20.45 12.21
CA LEU A 309 -8.01 -20.37 13.36
C LEU A 309 -7.77 -18.90 13.70
N ALA A 310 -8.01 -18.46 14.92
CA ALA A 310 -7.84 -17.05 15.25
C ALA A 310 -7.22 -16.82 16.62
N PHE A 311 -6.31 -15.83 16.66
CA PHE A 311 -5.56 -15.37 17.81
C PHE A 311 -5.88 -13.91 18.12
N GLY A 312 -5.87 -13.56 19.38
CA GLY A 312 -6.01 -12.15 19.80
C GLY A 312 -7.20 -11.89 20.73
N PRO A 313 -7.31 -10.64 21.20
CA PRO A 313 -6.47 -9.48 20.80
C PRO A 313 -5.05 -9.55 21.39
N ILE A 314 -4.04 -9.37 20.57
CA ILE A 314 -2.61 -9.39 20.93
C ILE A 314 -2.09 -7.96 21.05
N ALA A 315 -1.38 -7.66 22.14
CA ALA A 315 -0.92 -6.31 22.45
C ALA A 315 0.60 -6.18 22.64
N ASN A 316 1.37 -7.24 22.40
CA ASN A 316 2.83 -7.21 22.57
C ASN A 316 3.57 -8.07 21.53
N GLY A 317 4.83 -7.69 21.23
CA GLY A 317 5.62 -8.34 20.19
C GLY A 317 5.91 -9.82 20.42
N PRO A 318 6.35 -10.29 21.61
CA PRO A 318 6.63 -11.70 21.85
C PRO A 318 5.42 -12.62 21.64
N GLU A 319 4.23 -12.19 22.02
CA GLU A 319 2.99 -12.91 21.77
C GLU A 319 2.63 -12.91 20.29
N LEU A 320 2.79 -11.74 19.62
CA LEU A 320 2.57 -11.60 18.18
C LEU A 320 3.46 -12.54 17.38
N GLY A 321 4.76 -12.59 17.67
CA GLY A 321 5.68 -13.49 16.99
C GLY A 321 5.33 -14.98 17.16
N ARG A 322 4.81 -15.40 18.33
CA ARG A 322 4.30 -16.78 18.52
C ARG A 322 3.06 -17.04 17.67
N ALA A 323 2.07 -16.17 17.78
CA ALA A 323 0.80 -16.30 17.05
C ALA A 323 1.02 -16.32 15.54
N LEU A 324 1.92 -15.48 15.02
CA LEU A 324 2.28 -15.47 13.60
C LEU A 324 2.87 -16.81 13.15
N ARG A 325 3.80 -17.40 13.90
CA ARG A 325 4.37 -18.70 13.54
C ARG A 325 3.31 -19.81 13.54
N GLU A 326 2.41 -19.83 14.51
CA GLU A 326 1.32 -20.80 14.59
C GLU A 326 0.30 -20.60 13.45
N ALA A 327 -0.06 -19.34 13.16
CA ALA A 327 -0.97 -18.97 12.08
C ALA A 327 -0.39 -19.37 10.72
N ILE A 328 0.89 -19.05 10.44
CA ILE A 328 1.59 -19.44 9.22
C ILE A 328 1.61 -20.97 9.05
N ALA A 329 1.93 -21.70 10.12
CA ALA A 329 1.92 -23.16 10.08
C ALA A 329 0.51 -23.74 9.80
N ALA A 330 -0.55 -23.06 10.23
CA ALA A 330 -1.93 -23.47 9.90
C ALA A 330 -2.25 -23.19 8.42
N VAL A 331 -1.81 -22.07 7.88
CA VAL A 331 -1.98 -21.73 6.45
C VAL A 331 -1.20 -22.70 5.56
N ASP A 332 0.00 -23.12 5.96
CA ASP A 332 0.79 -24.15 5.26
C ASP A 332 0.07 -25.50 5.17
N ARG A 333 -0.78 -25.80 6.14
CA ARG A 333 -1.64 -27.00 6.12
C ARG A 333 -2.95 -26.81 5.35
N GLY A 334 -3.11 -25.68 4.66
CA GLY A 334 -4.29 -25.36 3.87
C GLY A 334 -5.40 -24.64 4.63
N GLY A 335 -5.11 -24.14 5.85
CA GLY A 335 -6.07 -23.44 6.69
C GLY A 335 -6.17 -21.94 6.41
N VAL A 336 -7.15 -21.31 7.06
CA VAL A 336 -7.33 -19.86 7.13
C VAL A 336 -7.04 -19.41 8.56
N ALA A 337 -6.13 -18.46 8.72
CA ALA A 337 -5.75 -17.96 10.03
C ALA A 337 -5.92 -16.44 10.12
N VAL A 338 -6.36 -15.96 11.28
CA VAL A 338 -6.56 -14.54 11.59
C VAL A 338 -5.81 -14.21 12.88
N VAL A 339 -5.08 -13.09 12.87
CA VAL A 339 -4.40 -12.56 14.05
C VAL A 339 -4.90 -11.14 14.30
N ASP A 340 -5.65 -10.92 15.37
CA ASP A 340 -6.12 -9.62 15.84
C ASP A 340 -5.02 -8.95 16.67
N VAL A 341 -4.44 -7.86 16.16
CA VAL A 341 -3.30 -7.17 16.77
C VAL A 341 -3.71 -5.77 17.20
N ARG A 342 -3.65 -5.49 18.50
CA ARG A 342 -3.85 -4.14 19.03
C ARG A 342 -2.70 -3.24 18.59
N VAL A 343 -3.02 -2.21 17.82
CA VAL A 343 -2.06 -1.20 17.38
C VAL A 343 -2.50 0.18 17.81
N GLU A 344 -1.53 1.07 18.00
CA GLU A 344 -1.84 2.48 18.20
C GLU A 344 -2.37 3.13 16.92
N PRO A 345 -3.35 4.04 17.03
CA PRO A 345 -3.75 4.85 15.89
C PRO A 345 -2.58 5.70 15.39
N GLY A 346 -2.27 5.62 14.10
CA GLY A 346 -1.16 6.36 13.51
C GLY A 346 -1.33 6.59 12.02
N TYR A 347 -0.64 7.61 11.52
CA TYR A 347 -0.53 7.90 10.11
C TYR A 347 0.92 7.97 9.69
N THR A 348 1.17 7.57 8.44
CA THR A 348 2.45 7.86 7.80
C THR A 348 2.67 9.37 7.68
N PRO A 349 3.93 9.84 7.63
CA PRO A 349 4.22 11.27 7.42
C PRO A 349 3.54 11.85 6.19
N ALA A 350 3.36 11.09 5.11
CA ALA A 350 2.66 11.52 3.90
C ALA A 350 1.18 11.77 4.15
N MET A 351 0.51 10.93 4.93
CA MET A 351 -0.89 11.15 5.32
C MET A 351 -1.03 12.31 6.32
N ALA A 352 -0.09 12.43 7.25
CA ALA A 352 -0.08 13.53 8.21
C ALA A 352 0.15 14.89 7.54
N SER A 353 0.90 14.96 6.45
CA SER A 353 1.15 16.21 5.68
C SER A 353 -0.08 16.70 4.93
N SER A 354 -1.04 15.83 4.63
CA SER A 354 -2.34 16.23 4.05
C SER A 354 -3.25 16.95 5.05
N LEU A 355 -2.92 16.90 6.34
CA LEU A 355 -3.59 17.68 7.37
C LEU A 355 -3.10 19.13 7.31
N PRO A 356 -3.99 20.14 7.48
CA PRO A 356 -3.56 21.53 7.56
C PRO A 356 -2.54 21.68 8.69
N PRO A 357 -1.50 22.52 8.53
CA PRO A 357 -0.51 22.75 9.58
C PRO A 357 -1.23 23.15 10.87
N LYS A 358 -0.78 22.57 12.00
CA LYS A 358 -1.26 22.99 13.31
C LYS A 358 -1.03 24.51 13.42
N THR A 359 -2.09 25.29 13.37
CA THR A 359 -2.00 26.71 13.69
C THR A 359 -1.41 26.80 15.09
N ARG A 360 -0.15 27.27 15.18
CA ARG A 360 0.42 27.66 16.47
C ARG A 360 -0.50 28.75 17.00
N HIS A 361 -1.30 28.42 18.00
CA HIS A 361 -1.93 29.46 18.79
C HIS A 361 -0.78 30.27 19.41
N ALA A 362 -0.59 31.50 18.92
CA ALA A 362 0.17 32.46 19.66
C ALA A 362 -0.54 32.58 21.01
N ALA A 363 0.16 32.15 22.08
CA ALA A 363 -0.28 32.44 23.43
C ALA A 363 -0.38 33.97 23.54
N LYS A 364 -1.57 34.46 23.79
CA LYS A 364 -1.79 35.79 24.33
C LYS A 364 -2.00 35.65 25.83
#